data_9a82bc749bae73b3ca3dff62b94ff4c3
#
_entry.id   9a82bc749bae73b3ca3dff62b94ff4c3
#
_cell.length_a   1.000
_cell.length_b   1.000
_cell.length_c   1.000
_cell.angle_alpha   90.00
_cell.angle_beta   90.00
_cell.angle_gamma   90.00
#
_symmetry.space_group_name_H-M   'P 1'
#
loop_
_entity.id
_entity.type
_entity.pdbx_description
1 polymer ?
#
loop_
_entity_poly.entity_id
_entity_poly.type
_entity_poly.pdbx_seq_one_letter_code
_entity_poly.pdbx_strand_id
1 'polypeptide(L)'
;VTDAAPATAPRARVALVLGAGGARGLAQIGVIEALLARDVEIVAVAGSSIGALVGGVFAAGKLDAYRDWLCGLGRNAMLRLLDPGLGASLFRGERLLHALRELVGEPRIEDLPVDYTAVAVDLARQREVWLRRGDLWDAIRASFAIPGIFTPHVVHGRELVDGGLLAPLPITATRLSDAQRLVAVDMHGWPRRPVEDAPVADDGAATSRLARWWSAHFGDGDGNGAPHAPRAMGFSELMARSLDTMQAQISRVHLALDPPDLVIRIPRDACGFHEFWRARELIELGRDCAERALDAAE
;
A
#
# COMPACT_ATOMS: atom_id res chain seq x y z
N VAL A 1 9.31 -53.76 -10.78
CA VAL A 1 9.18 -52.89 -9.63
C VAL A 1 9.33 -51.48 -10.16
N THR A 2 8.21 -50.83 -10.47
CA THR A 2 8.14 -49.42 -10.90
C THR A 2 8.25 -48.56 -9.64
N ASP A 3 9.38 -47.88 -9.53
CA ASP A 3 9.64 -46.89 -8.49
C ASP A 3 8.71 -45.68 -8.77
N ALA A 4 7.59 -45.62 -8.07
CA ALA A 4 6.70 -44.47 -8.13
C ALA A 4 7.40 -43.32 -7.36
N ALA A 5 7.75 -42.25 -8.07
CA ALA A 5 8.24 -41.04 -7.46
C ALA A 5 7.31 -40.60 -6.29
N PRO A 6 7.83 -40.17 -5.15
CA PRO A 6 7.02 -39.72 -4.03
C PRO A 6 6.10 -38.62 -4.49
N ALA A 7 4.81 -38.77 -4.26
CA ALA A 7 3.82 -37.72 -4.52
C ALA A 7 4.23 -36.51 -3.67
N THR A 8 4.59 -35.41 -4.31
CA THR A 8 4.82 -34.12 -3.63
C THR A 8 3.59 -33.78 -2.82
N ALA A 9 3.76 -33.47 -1.54
CA ALA A 9 2.65 -33.01 -0.70
C ALA A 9 1.92 -31.85 -1.40
N PRO A 10 0.59 -31.80 -1.35
CA PRO A 10 -0.15 -30.73 -2.01
C PRO A 10 0.28 -29.39 -1.43
N ARG A 11 0.59 -28.43 -2.32
CA ARG A 11 0.95 -27.06 -1.95
C ARG A 11 -0.19 -26.42 -1.16
N ALA A 12 0.16 -25.67 -0.11
CA ALA A 12 -0.84 -24.91 0.63
C ALA A 12 -1.43 -23.80 -0.25
N ARG A 13 -2.73 -23.88 -0.53
CA ARG A 13 -3.47 -22.89 -1.35
C ARG A 13 -3.92 -21.73 -0.49
N VAL A 14 -3.44 -20.54 -0.81
CA VAL A 14 -3.59 -19.34 0.01
C VAL A 14 -4.36 -18.25 -0.74
N ALA A 15 -5.32 -17.62 -0.04
CA ALA A 15 -5.81 -16.30 -0.41
C ALA A 15 -4.96 -15.23 0.28
N LEU A 16 -4.47 -14.27 -0.48
CA LEU A 16 -3.60 -13.21 0.00
C LEU A 16 -4.32 -11.87 0.04
N VAL A 17 -4.32 -11.23 1.21
CA VAL A 17 -4.89 -9.90 1.42
C VAL A 17 -3.77 -8.88 1.53
N LEU A 18 -3.79 -7.89 0.66
CA LEU A 18 -2.78 -6.84 0.56
C LEU A 18 -3.34 -5.50 1.01
N GLY A 19 -2.84 -5.00 2.15
CA GLY A 19 -3.34 -3.78 2.78
C GLY A 19 -2.94 -2.49 2.08
N ALA A 20 -3.70 -1.43 2.34
CA ALA A 20 -3.37 -0.05 1.99
C ALA A 20 -2.22 0.46 2.88
N GLY A 21 -1.40 1.40 2.38
CA GLY A 21 -0.30 1.95 3.20
C GLY A 21 0.70 2.83 2.46
N GLY A 22 0.37 3.39 1.30
CA GLY A 22 1.28 4.22 0.50
C GLY A 22 2.57 3.48 0.14
N ALA A 23 3.71 4.16 0.19
CA ALA A 23 5.00 3.58 -0.18
C ALA A 23 5.39 2.34 0.63
N ARG A 24 4.93 2.20 1.88
CA ARG A 24 5.15 0.99 2.70
C ARG A 24 4.63 -0.28 2.01
N GLY A 25 3.60 -0.14 1.19
CA GLY A 25 3.03 -1.26 0.45
C GLY A 25 3.98 -1.92 -0.54
N LEU A 26 5.11 -1.30 -0.90
CA LEU A 26 6.16 -1.95 -1.69
C LEU A 26 6.79 -3.14 -0.96
N ALA A 27 6.70 -3.20 0.37
CA ALA A 27 7.09 -4.36 1.17
C ALA A 27 6.31 -5.64 0.80
N GLN A 28 5.09 -5.49 0.28
CA GLN A 28 4.24 -6.61 -0.15
C GLN A 28 4.88 -7.42 -1.28
N ILE A 29 5.73 -6.81 -2.10
CA ILE A 29 6.49 -7.52 -3.14
C ILE A 29 7.39 -8.57 -2.48
N GLY A 30 8.19 -8.19 -1.48
CA GLY A 30 9.06 -9.10 -0.73
C GLY A 30 8.29 -10.17 0.05
N VAL A 31 7.09 -9.82 0.55
CA VAL A 31 6.19 -10.80 1.19
C VAL A 31 5.73 -11.86 0.19
N ILE A 32 5.30 -11.47 -1.00
CA ILE A 32 4.88 -12.42 -2.05
C ILE A 32 6.06 -13.31 -2.44
N GLU A 33 7.26 -12.75 -2.63
CA GLU A 33 8.46 -13.51 -2.96
C GLU A 33 8.81 -14.55 -1.87
N ALA A 34 8.70 -14.19 -0.59
CA ALA A 34 8.95 -15.10 0.52
C ALA A 34 7.92 -16.25 0.58
N LEU A 35 6.64 -15.96 0.35
CA LEU A 35 5.58 -16.97 0.28
C LEU A 35 5.84 -17.96 -0.88
N LEU A 36 6.18 -17.46 -2.06
CA LEU A 36 6.49 -18.30 -3.22
C LEU A 36 7.75 -19.15 -2.98
N ALA A 37 8.77 -18.60 -2.31
CA ALA A 37 9.99 -19.33 -1.94
C ALA A 37 9.74 -20.49 -0.95
N ARG A 38 8.66 -20.42 -0.17
CA ARG A 38 8.17 -21.50 0.72
C ARG A 38 7.17 -22.44 0.02
N ASP A 39 7.11 -22.42 -1.30
CA ASP A 39 6.24 -23.27 -2.13
C ASP A 39 4.74 -23.09 -1.84
N VAL A 40 4.33 -21.89 -1.39
CA VAL A 40 2.94 -21.51 -1.17
C VAL A 40 2.29 -21.15 -2.51
N GLU A 41 1.13 -21.76 -2.81
CA GLU A 41 0.33 -21.44 -3.99
C GLU A 41 -0.66 -20.32 -3.68
N ILE A 42 -0.41 -19.11 -4.19
CA ILE A 42 -1.34 -17.99 -4.05
C ILE A 42 -2.40 -18.09 -5.14
N VAL A 43 -3.62 -18.47 -4.76
CA VAL A 43 -4.73 -18.73 -5.70
C VAL A 43 -5.67 -17.54 -5.86
N ALA A 44 -5.69 -16.64 -4.88
CA ALA A 44 -6.51 -15.43 -4.92
C ALA A 44 -5.80 -14.27 -4.22
N VAL A 45 -6.00 -13.06 -4.73
CA VAL A 45 -5.47 -11.82 -4.14
C VAL A 45 -6.57 -10.77 -4.06
N ALA A 46 -6.73 -10.18 -2.90
CA ALA A 46 -7.54 -8.97 -2.73
C ALA A 46 -6.66 -7.83 -2.20
N GLY A 47 -6.78 -6.65 -2.78
CA GLY A 47 -5.96 -5.51 -2.40
C GLY A 47 -6.71 -4.18 -2.37
N SER A 48 -6.24 -3.28 -1.50
CA SER A 48 -6.68 -1.88 -1.44
C SER A 48 -5.49 -0.94 -1.68
N SER A 49 -5.70 0.12 -2.46
CA SER A 49 -4.68 1.13 -2.73
C SER A 49 -3.40 0.52 -3.36
N ILE A 50 -2.24 0.74 -2.75
CA ILE A 50 -0.99 0.11 -3.16
C ILE A 50 -1.08 -1.42 -3.17
N GLY A 51 -1.87 -2.02 -2.27
CA GLY A 51 -2.10 -3.46 -2.25
C GLY A 51 -2.86 -3.95 -3.49
N ALA A 52 -3.78 -3.14 -4.04
CA ALA A 52 -4.41 -3.45 -5.32
C ALA A 52 -3.40 -3.39 -6.47
N LEU A 53 -2.49 -2.41 -6.48
CA LEU A 53 -1.46 -2.30 -7.51
C LEU A 53 -0.50 -3.50 -7.47
N VAL A 54 0.09 -3.79 -6.31
CA VAL A 54 1.04 -4.91 -6.15
C VAL A 54 0.36 -6.25 -6.46
N GLY A 55 -0.86 -6.45 -5.93
CA GLY A 55 -1.65 -7.65 -6.15
C GLY A 55 -2.05 -7.85 -7.61
N GLY A 56 -2.46 -6.79 -8.31
CA GLY A 56 -2.83 -6.84 -9.72
C GLY A 56 -1.65 -7.15 -10.62
N VAL A 57 -0.49 -6.54 -10.36
CA VAL A 57 0.75 -6.84 -11.09
C VAL A 57 1.20 -8.28 -10.84
N PHE A 58 1.11 -8.76 -9.60
CA PHE A 58 1.38 -10.16 -9.27
C PHE A 58 0.42 -11.10 -10.01
N ALA A 59 -0.89 -10.84 -9.94
CA ALA A 59 -1.90 -11.66 -10.59
C ALA A 59 -1.73 -11.70 -12.12
N ALA A 60 -1.17 -10.64 -12.72
CA ALA A 60 -0.79 -10.61 -14.13
C ALA A 60 0.53 -11.33 -14.44
N GLY A 61 1.19 -11.95 -13.45
CA GLY A 61 2.47 -12.66 -13.63
C GLY A 61 3.66 -11.73 -13.94
N LYS A 62 3.62 -10.47 -13.49
CA LYS A 62 4.63 -9.44 -13.83
C LYS A 62 5.35 -8.87 -12.62
N LEU A 63 5.31 -9.56 -11.47
CA LEU A 63 5.89 -9.05 -10.23
C LEU A 63 7.39 -8.79 -10.34
N ASP A 64 8.16 -9.71 -10.96
CA ASP A 64 9.62 -9.57 -11.12
C ASP A 64 9.98 -8.35 -11.97
N ALA A 65 9.31 -8.19 -13.10
CA ALA A 65 9.53 -7.02 -13.97
C ALA A 65 9.20 -5.71 -13.24
N TYR A 66 8.14 -5.70 -12.46
CA TYR A 66 7.74 -4.54 -11.64
C TYR A 66 8.75 -4.23 -10.54
N ARG A 67 9.22 -5.25 -9.81
CA ARG A 67 10.29 -5.10 -8.81
C ARG A 67 11.55 -4.49 -9.42
N ASP A 68 12.03 -5.05 -10.53
CA ASP A 68 13.26 -4.63 -11.17
C ASP A 68 13.16 -3.20 -11.70
N TRP A 69 12.01 -2.85 -12.29
CA TRP A 69 11.70 -1.49 -12.71
C TRP A 69 11.69 -0.51 -11.53
N LEU A 70 11.00 -0.81 -10.43
CA LEU A 70 10.97 0.01 -9.22
C LEU A 70 12.36 0.22 -8.62
N CYS A 71 13.15 -0.85 -8.53
CA CYS A 71 14.51 -0.80 -7.98
C CYS A 71 15.50 -0.01 -8.85
N GLY A 72 15.17 0.20 -10.12
CA GLY A 72 15.91 1.07 -11.04
C GLY A 72 15.54 2.56 -10.96
N LEU A 73 14.43 2.90 -10.28
CA LEU A 73 13.95 4.27 -10.21
C LEU A 73 14.60 5.04 -9.06
N GLY A 74 15.31 6.12 -9.39
CA GLY A 74 15.74 7.10 -8.40
C GLY A 74 14.62 8.06 -7.98
N ARG A 75 14.85 8.81 -6.88
CA ARG A 75 13.90 9.77 -6.31
C ARG A 75 13.31 10.73 -7.35
N ASN A 76 14.16 11.35 -8.17
CA ASN A 76 13.72 12.33 -9.17
C ASN A 76 12.87 11.71 -10.29
N ALA A 77 13.17 10.47 -10.69
CA ALA A 77 12.39 9.75 -11.68
C ALA A 77 11.01 9.40 -11.13
N MET A 78 10.96 8.90 -9.88
CA MET A 78 9.70 8.59 -9.20
C MET A 78 8.80 9.82 -9.05
N LEU A 79 9.35 10.97 -8.63
CA LEU A 79 8.58 12.21 -8.49
C LEU A 79 8.00 12.72 -9.83
N ARG A 80 8.72 12.51 -10.95
CA ARG A 80 8.20 12.84 -12.29
C ARG A 80 7.05 11.92 -12.71
N LEU A 81 7.10 10.64 -12.34
CA LEU A 81 6.05 9.68 -12.64
C LEU A 81 4.75 9.96 -11.88
N LEU A 82 4.85 10.49 -10.66
CA LEU A 82 3.66 10.88 -9.88
C LEU A 82 2.89 12.04 -10.51
N ASP A 83 3.51 12.78 -11.46
CA ASP A 83 2.88 13.83 -12.26
C ASP A 83 2.21 14.92 -11.42
N PRO A 84 2.99 15.85 -10.78
CA PRO A 84 2.44 16.91 -9.94
C PRO A 84 1.39 17.73 -10.69
N GLY A 85 0.20 17.85 -10.11
CA GLY A 85 -0.94 18.57 -10.67
C GLY A 85 -1.06 20.01 -10.12
N LEU A 86 -1.58 20.92 -10.94
CA LEU A 86 -1.96 22.29 -10.55
C LEU A 86 -3.50 22.35 -10.38
N GLY A 87 -4.07 21.71 -9.35
CA GLY A 87 -5.51 21.67 -9.21
C GLY A 87 -6.02 21.12 -7.87
N ALA A 88 -7.22 20.57 -7.87
CA ALA A 88 -7.86 19.98 -6.69
C ALA A 88 -7.15 18.72 -6.15
N SER A 89 -6.23 18.12 -6.92
CA SER A 89 -5.42 16.97 -6.53
C SER A 89 -3.93 17.30 -6.67
N LEU A 90 -3.12 16.75 -5.75
CA LEU A 90 -1.67 16.95 -5.75
C LEU A 90 -0.97 16.25 -6.93
N PHE A 91 -1.51 15.11 -7.38
CA PHE A 91 -0.95 14.29 -8.45
C PHE A 91 -2.03 13.81 -9.42
N ARG A 92 -1.66 13.65 -10.68
CA ARG A 92 -2.53 13.03 -11.70
C ARG A 92 -2.31 11.53 -11.78
N GLY A 93 -1.05 11.09 -11.68
CA GLY A 93 -0.67 9.68 -11.73
C GLY A 93 -0.77 9.02 -13.11
N GLU A 94 -1.07 9.80 -14.17
CA GLU A 94 -1.24 9.26 -15.52
C GLU A 94 0.05 8.70 -16.10
N ARG A 95 1.19 9.36 -15.85
CA ARG A 95 2.50 8.90 -16.31
C ARG A 95 2.90 7.59 -15.63
N LEU A 96 2.58 7.45 -14.35
CA LEU A 96 2.81 6.20 -13.62
C LEU A 96 2.00 5.06 -14.24
N LEU A 97 0.71 5.28 -14.46
CA LEU A 97 -0.16 4.27 -15.07
C LEU A 97 0.28 3.92 -16.50
N HIS A 98 0.71 4.90 -17.28
CA HIS A 98 1.21 4.66 -18.63
C HIS A 98 2.46 3.75 -18.60
N ALA A 99 3.45 4.08 -17.76
CA ALA A 99 4.65 3.25 -17.59
C ALA A 99 4.33 1.83 -17.11
N LEU A 100 3.34 1.68 -16.22
CA LEU A 100 2.89 0.37 -15.75
C LEU A 100 2.15 -0.42 -16.83
N ARG A 101 1.35 0.24 -17.66
CA ARG A 101 0.72 -0.41 -18.84
C ARG A 101 1.74 -0.90 -19.84
N GLU A 102 2.79 -0.14 -20.10
CA GLU A 102 3.89 -0.59 -20.96
C GLU A 102 4.62 -1.82 -20.38
N LEU A 103 4.78 -1.89 -19.06
CA LEU A 103 5.46 -2.98 -18.37
C LEU A 103 4.64 -4.26 -18.30
N VAL A 104 3.35 -4.15 -18.02
CA VAL A 104 2.45 -5.27 -17.69
C VAL A 104 1.54 -5.65 -18.84
N GLY A 105 1.21 -4.69 -19.71
CA GLY A 105 0.16 -4.80 -20.72
C GLY A 105 -1.19 -4.29 -20.21
N GLU A 106 -2.24 -4.62 -20.93
CA GLU A 106 -3.62 -4.21 -20.64
C GLU A 106 -4.54 -5.43 -20.43
N PRO A 107 -4.28 -6.26 -19.43
CA PRO A 107 -5.08 -7.46 -19.20
C PRO A 107 -6.46 -7.11 -18.61
N ARG A 108 -7.43 -7.99 -18.86
CA ARG A 108 -8.69 -7.97 -18.15
C ARG A 108 -8.56 -8.81 -16.88
N ILE A 109 -9.24 -8.37 -15.82
CA ILE A 109 -9.18 -9.04 -14.50
C ILE A 109 -9.62 -10.50 -14.59
N GLU A 110 -10.68 -10.78 -15.31
CA GLU A 110 -11.23 -12.13 -15.50
C GLU A 110 -10.33 -13.09 -16.27
N ASP A 111 -9.30 -12.59 -16.96
CA ASP A 111 -8.35 -13.38 -17.75
C ASP A 111 -7.01 -13.58 -17.00
N LEU A 112 -6.88 -13.08 -15.78
CA LEU A 112 -5.67 -13.22 -14.98
C LEU A 112 -5.50 -14.67 -14.47
N PRO A 113 -4.27 -15.18 -14.41
CA PRO A 113 -3.99 -16.54 -13.92
C PRO A 113 -4.28 -16.75 -12.42
N VAL A 114 -4.39 -15.67 -11.65
CA VAL A 114 -4.72 -15.67 -10.23
C VAL A 114 -5.98 -14.84 -10.02
N ASP A 115 -6.94 -15.35 -9.25
CA ASP A 115 -8.14 -14.59 -8.89
C ASP A 115 -7.77 -13.26 -8.25
N TYR A 116 -8.27 -12.16 -8.83
CA TYR A 116 -7.91 -10.84 -8.36
C TYR A 116 -9.13 -9.97 -8.04
N THR A 117 -9.04 -9.24 -6.94
CA THR A 117 -10.04 -8.24 -6.51
C THR A 117 -9.35 -6.95 -6.10
N ALA A 118 -9.61 -5.85 -6.81
CA ALA A 118 -9.29 -4.52 -6.32
C ALA A 118 -10.48 -3.98 -5.53
N VAL A 119 -10.23 -3.43 -4.35
CA VAL A 119 -11.27 -2.82 -3.52
C VAL A 119 -11.18 -1.31 -3.62
N ALA A 120 -12.29 -0.67 -3.96
CA ALA A 120 -12.47 0.78 -4.01
C ALA A 120 -13.70 1.18 -3.18
N VAL A 121 -13.94 2.48 -3.04
CA VAL A 121 -15.09 3.01 -2.28
C VAL A 121 -15.95 3.92 -3.14
N ASP A 122 -17.25 3.67 -3.15
CA ASP A 122 -18.27 4.55 -3.67
C ASP A 122 -18.68 5.55 -2.57
N LEU A 123 -18.18 6.78 -2.65
CA LEU A 123 -18.44 7.81 -1.63
C LEU A 123 -19.92 8.17 -1.56
N ALA A 124 -20.62 8.22 -2.69
CA ALA A 124 -22.03 8.60 -2.72
C ALA A 124 -22.90 7.55 -2.01
N ARG A 125 -22.49 6.27 -2.07
CA ARG A 125 -23.20 5.15 -1.44
C ARG A 125 -22.60 4.71 -0.12
N GLN A 126 -21.46 5.28 0.27
CA GLN A 126 -20.73 4.97 1.50
C GLN A 126 -20.44 3.47 1.69
N ARG A 127 -19.99 2.80 0.61
CA ARG A 127 -19.74 1.36 0.64
C ARG A 127 -18.56 0.96 -0.23
N GLU A 128 -17.99 -0.20 0.08
CA GLU A 128 -16.99 -0.87 -0.72
C GLU A 128 -17.54 -1.29 -2.10
N VAL A 129 -16.67 -1.27 -3.08
CA VAL A 129 -16.90 -1.81 -4.43
C VAL A 129 -15.76 -2.77 -4.75
N TRP A 130 -16.09 -4.01 -4.99
CA TRP A 130 -15.14 -5.05 -5.36
C TRP A 130 -15.08 -5.16 -6.89
N LEU A 131 -13.94 -4.77 -7.44
CA LEU A 131 -13.68 -4.77 -8.88
C LEU A 131 -12.97 -6.09 -9.22
N ARG A 132 -13.73 -7.02 -9.78
CA ARG A 132 -13.29 -8.40 -10.10
C ARG A 132 -13.36 -8.72 -11.58
N ARG A 133 -13.75 -7.76 -12.40
CA ARG A 133 -13.90 -7.89 -13.85
C ARG A 133 -13.65 -6.54 -14.52
N GLY A 134 -13.26 -6.56 -15.78
CA GLY A 134 -13.01 -5.38 -16.56
C GLY A 134 -11.52 -5.10 -16.73
N ASP A 135 -11.19 -3.87 -17.07
CA ASP A 135 -9.81 -3.42 -17.24
C ASP A 135 -9.08 -3.41 -15.89
N LEU A 136 -7.89 -4.01 -15.84
CA LEU A 136 -7.08 -4.08 -14.62
C LEU A 136 -6.69 -2.69 -14.13
N TRP A 137 -6.34 -1.80 -15.04
CA TRP A 137 -5.83 -0.46 -14.69
C TRP A 137 -6.93 0.47 -14.22
N ASP A 138 -8.15 0.34 -14.75
CA ASP A 138 -9.32 1.06 -14.24
C ASP A 138 -9.61 0.65 -12.79
N ALA A 139 -9.53 -0.64 -12.49
CA ALA A 139 -9.74 -1.15 -11.14
C ALA A 139 -8.65 -0.69 -10.17
N ILE A 140 -7.37 -0.78 -10.57
CA ILE A 140 -6.25 -0.30 -9.78
C ILE A 140 -6.36 1.22 -9.59
N ARG A 141 -6.64 1.98 -10.66
CA ARG A 141 -6.75 3.44 -10.59
C ARG A 141 -7.86 3.90 -9.65
N ALA A 142 -9.01 3.21 -9.66
CA ALA A 142 -10.08 3.46 -8.70
C ALA A 142 -9.65 3.16 -7.27
N SER A 143 -8.97 2.02 -7.06
CA SER A 143 -8.54 1.56 -5.73
C SER A 143 -7.48 2.45 -5.08
N PHE A 144 -6.64 3.17 -5.84
CA PHE A 144 -5.66 4.09 -5.26
C PHE A 144 -5.97 5.59 -5.47
N ALA A 145 -7.22 5.93 -5.80
CA ALA A 145 -7.69 7.30 -5.93
C ALA A 145 -7.85 7.98 -4.55
N ILE A 146 -6.73 8.23 -3.87
CA ILE A 146 -6.70 8.80 -2.51
C ILE A 146 -7.24 10.24 -2.54
N PRO A 147 -8.31 10.56 -1.78
CA PRO A 147 -8.87 11.90 -1.74
C PRO A 147 -7.84 12.98 -1.37
N GLY A 148 -7.82 14.07 -2.13
CA GLY A 148 -6.86 15.16 -1.97
C GLY A 148 -5.48 14.89 -2.60
N ILE A 149 -5.11 13.63 -2.86
CA ILE A 149 -3.85 13.25 -3.51
C ILE A 149 -4.08 12.95 -5.00
N PHE A 150 -5.06 12.10 -5.32
CA PHE A 150 -5.46 11.77 -6.68
C PHE A 150 -6.92 12.13 -6.94
N THR A 151 -7.25 12.38 -8.20
CA THR A 151 -8.65 12.56 -8.60
C THR A 151 -9.42 11.25 -8.48
N PRO A 152 -10.70 11.28 -8.06
CA PRO A 152 -11.59 10.13 -8.14
C PRO A 152 -11.62 9.55 -9.56
N HIS A 153 -11.86 8.23 -9.66
CA HIS A 153 -11.93 7.55 -10.94
C HIS A 153 -13.34 7.01 -11.22
N VAL A 154 -13.80 7.17 -12.47
CA VAL A 154 -15.16 6.74 -12.83
C VAL A 154 -15.12 5.35 -13.44
N VAL A 155 -15.76 4.37 -12.78
CA VAL A 155 -15.93 3.02 -13.29
C VAL A 155 -17.42 2.70 -13.36
N HIS A 156 -17.89 2.30 -14.55
CA HIS A 156 -19.31 2.01 -14.80
C HIS A 156 -20.27 3.10 -14.30
N GLY A 157 -19.92 4.38 -14.54
CA GLY A 157 -20.74 5.53 -14.13
C GLY A 157 -20.76 5.81 -12.62
N ARG A 158 -19.86 5.19 -11.85
CA ARG A 158 -19.67 5.45 -10.42
C ARG A 158 -18.35 6.14 -10.19
N GLU A 159 -18.37 7.20 -9.43
CA GLU A 159 -17.17 7.88 -8.97
C GLU A 159 -16.62 7.15 -7.75
N LEU A 160 -15.44 6.54 -7.93
CA LEU A 160 -14.79 5.71 -6.93
C LEU A 160 -13.52 6.38 -6.41
N VAL A 161 -13.23 6.11 -5.16
CA VAL A 161 -12.02 6.55 -4.45
C VAL A 161 -11.31 5.37 -3.78
N ASP A 162 -10.16 5.64 -3.17
CA ASP A 162 -9.28 4.66 -2.54
C ASP A 162 -10.02 3.72 -1.59
N GLY A 163 -9.77 2.41 -1.77
CA GLY A 163 -10.34 1.35 -0.96
C GLY A 163 -9.97 1.42 0.51
N GLY A 164 -8.80 2.00 0.82
CA GLY A 164 -8.31 2.15 2.18
C GLY A 164 -9.18 3.03 3.07
N LEU A 165 -10.15 3.77 2.52
CA LEU A 165 -11.11 4.54 3.32
C LEU A 165 -12.05 3.66 4.16
N LEU A 166 -12.46 2.50 3.65
CA LEU A 166 -13.40 1.59 4.34
C LEU A 166 -12.80 0.20 4.54
N ALA A 167 -11.94 -0.25 3.62
CA ALA A 167 -11.32 -1.57 3.65
C ALA A 167 -9.78 -1.46 3.50
N PRO A 168 -9.07 -0.86 4.45
CA PRO A 168 -7.61 -0.76 4.40
C PRO A 168 -6.93 -2.14 4.40
N LEU A 169 -7.60 -3.17 4.92
CA LEU A 169 -7.21 -4.57 4.84
C LEU A 169 -8.44 -5.37 4.37
N PRO A 170 -8.59 -5.63 3.05
CA PRO A 170 -9.84 -6.12 2.47
C PRO A 170 -10.03 -7.63 2.63
N ILE A 171 -10.08 -8.13 3.87
CA ILE A 171 -10.16 -9.56 4.21
C ILE A 171 -11.40 -10.20 3.57
N THR A 172 -12.54 -9.56 3.72
CA THR A 172 -13.83 -10.08 3.25
C THR A 172 -13.85 -10.32 1.73
N ALA A 173 -13.06 -9.57 0.96
CA ALA A 173 -13.03 -9.68 -0.50
C ALA A 173 -12.39 -11.00 -1.01
N THR A 174 -11.71 -11.76 -0.14
CA THR A 174 -11.14 -13.08 -0.48
C THR A 174 -12.06 -14.25 -0.16
N ARG A 175 -13.18 -14.02 0.54
CA ARG A 175 -14.09 -15.09 1.01
C ARG A 175 -14.78 -15.92 -0.09
N LEU A 176 -14.73 -15.44 -1.32
CA LEU A 176 -15.28 -16.18 -2.48
C LEU A 176 -14.23 -17.06 -3.17
N SER A 177 -12.99 -17.10 -2.69
CA SER A 177 -11.94 -17.99 -3.21
C SER A 177 -12.06 -19.39 -2.59
N ASP A 178 -11.51 -20.37 -3.27
CA ASP A 178 -11.40 -21.77 -2.77
C ASP A 178 -10.05 -22.04 -2.07
N ALA A 179 -9.45 -20.99 -1.52
CA ALA A 179 -8.22 -21.08 -0.75
C ALA A 179 -8.44 -21.84 0.58
N GLN A 180 -7.42 -22.55 1.02
CA GLN A 180 -7.42 -23.31 2.27
C GLN A 180 -7.02 -22.46 3.47
N ARG A 181 -6.21 -21.43 3.23
CA ARG A 181 -5.70 -20.52 4.25
C ARG A 181 -5.77 -19.07 3.78
N LEU A 182 -5.91 -18.18 4.73
CA LEU A 182 -5.94 -16.75 4.53
C LEU A 182 -4.70 -16.09 5.13
N VAL A 183 -3.91 -15.42 4.31
CA VAL A 183 -2.75 -14.63 4.73
C VAL A 183 -3.04 -13.15 4.49
N ALA A 184 -2.88 -12.32 5.52
CA ALA A 184 -3.05 -10.88 5.40
C ALA A 184 -1.75 -10.12 5.66
N VAL A 185 -1.47 -9.12 4.82
CA VAL A 185 -0.31 -8.22 4.97
C VAL A 185 -0.80 -6.87 5.45
N ASP A 186 -0.61 -6.62 6.74
CA ASP A 186 -1.03 -5.40 7.42
C ASP A 186 0.10 -4.36 7.43
N MET A 187 -0.18 -3.17 6.87
CA MET A 187 0.77 -2.06 6.79
C MET A 187 0.84 -1.21 8.07
N HIS A 188 0.08 -1.56 9.09
CA HIS A 188 -0.06 -0.78 10.33
C HIS A 188 0.53 -1.50 11.55
N GLY A 189 1.57 -2.31 11.33
CA GLY A 189 2.32 -2.98 12.40
C GLY A 189 2.92 -2.01 13.41
N TRP A 190 3.32 -2.53 14.57
CA TRP A 190 3.98 -1.73 15.60
C TRP A 190 5.27 -1.10 15.05
N PRO A 191 5.57 0.16 15.45
CA PRO A 191 6.79 0.83 15.01
C PRO A 191 8.03 0.11 15.56
N ARG A 192 9.11 0.13 14.79
CA ARG A 192 10.42 -0.41 15.22
C ARG A 192 11.08 0.47 16.28
N ARG A 193 10.80 1.78 16.23
CA ARG A 193 11.32 2.76 17.18
C ARG A 193 10.23 3.09 18.19
N PRO A 194 10.58 3.25 19.48
CA PRO A 194 9.64 3.79 20.43
C PRO A 194 9.09 5.12 19.91
N VAL A 195 7.80 5.35 20.09
CA VAL A 195 7.22 6.66 19.83
C VAL A 195 7.77 7.57 20.93
N GLU A 196 8.75 8.43 20.59
CA GLU A 196 9.16 9.47 21.49
C GLU A 196 7.97 10.42 21.67
N ASP A 197 7.55 10.64 22.90
CA ASP A 197 6.54 11.64 23.21
C ASP A 197 7.08 12.98 22.69
N ALA A 198 6.37 13.57 21.71
CA ALA A 198 6.73 14.90 21.24
C ALA A 198 6.73 15.84 22.46
N PRO A 199 7.80 16.62 22.71
CA PRO A 199 7.82 17.53 23.82
C PRO A 199 6.59 18.44 23.72
N VAL A 200 5.79 18.48 24.78
CA VAL A 200 4.65 19.40 24.91
C VAL A 200 5.24 20.79 24.80
N ALA A 201 4.89 21.54 23.76
CA ALA A 201 5.32 22.91 23.61
C ALA A 201 4.77 23.71 24.80
N ASP A 202 5.66 24.21 25.62
CA ASP A 202 5.33 25.18 26.65
C ASP A 202 4.90 26.49 25.93
N ASP A 203 3.62 26.90 26.09
CA ASP A 203 2.98 28.01 25.40
C ASP A 203 3.51 29.39 25.84
N GLY A 204 4.74 29.47 26.29
CA GLY A 204 5.38 30.61 26.93
C GLY A 204 6.12 31.59 26.03
N ALA A 205 5.82 31.72 24.71
CA ALA A 205 6.33 32.85 23.92
C ALA A 205 5.47 33.11 22.68
N ALA A 206 4.71 34.20 22.72
CA ALA A 206 3.98 34.75 21.57
C ALA A 206 4.95 35.29 20.51
N THR A 207 5.53 34.39 19.71
CA THR A 207 6.20 34.78 18.47
C THR A 207 5.15 35.12 17.42
N SER A 208 5.20 36.36 16.88
CA SER A 208 4.19 36.87 15.96
C SER A 208 3.98 35.94 14.75
N ARG A 209 2.73 35.77 14.32
CA ARG A 209 2.34 35.01 13.13
C ARG A 209 3.13 35.44 11.88
N LEU A 210 3.55 36.70 11.82
CA LEU A 210 4.33 37.26 10.73
C LEU A 210 5.78 36.76 10.70
N ALA A 211 6.42 36.58 11.85
CA ALA A 211 7.80 36.06 11.92
C ALA A 211 7.88 34.60 11.52
N ARG A 212 6.85 33.81 11.86
CA ARG A 212 6.73 32.38 11.41
C ARG A 212 6.44 32.27 9.92
N TRP A 213 5.62 33.15 9.35
CA TRP A 213 5.35 33.21 7.91
C TRP A 213 6.62 33.61 7.14
N TRP A 214 7.39 34.58 7.65
CA TRP A 214 8.61 35.05 7.00
C TRP A 214 9.71 33.98 6.97
N SER A 215 9.97 33.30 8.10
CA SER A 215 10.97 32.22 8.15
C SER A 215 10.62 31.00 7.30
N ALA A 216 9.33 30.73 7.10
CA ALA A 216 8.87 29.65 6.25
C ALA A 216 9.03 29.93 4.72
N HIS A 217 9.09 31.21 4.32
CA HIS A 217 9.11 31.60 2.89
C HIS A 217 10.43 32.19 2.42
N PHE A 218 11.27 32.74 3.30
CA PHE A 218 12.46 33.49 2.94
C PHE A 218 13.72 33.16 3.76
N GLY A 219 13.68 32.16 4.62
CA GLY A 219 14.84 31.72 5.42
C GLY A 219 15.80 30.89 4.58
N ASP A 220 16.81 31.55 3.99
CA ASP A 220 17.97 30.91 3.41
C ASP A 220 18.92 30.38 4.50
N GLY A 221 19.43 29.21 4.25
CA GLY A 221 20.44 28.37 4.77
C GLY A 221 21.35 28.78 5.93
N ASP A 222 21.87 27.76 6.52
CA ASP A 222 23.08 27.62 7.35
C ASP A 222 23.00 27.97 8.85
N GLY A 223 23.22 26.95 9.63
CA GLY A 223 24.07 27.08 10.80
C GLY A 223 23.44 26.86 12.18
N ASN A 224 23.86 25.79 12.79
CA ASN A 224 24.05 25.58 14.22
C ASN A 224 22.83 25.48 15.16
N GLY A 225 22.52 24.27 15.55
CA GLY A 225 22.31 23.87 16.96
C GLY A 225 21.29 24.63 17.79
N ALA A 226 20.08 24.91 17.27
CA ALA A 226 18.96 25.28 18.12
C ALA A 226 18.01 24.07 18.31
N PRO A 227 17.41 23.86 19.51
CA PRO A 227 16.44 22.81 19.71
C PRO A 227 15.29 22.98 18.71
N HIS A 228 14.99 21.92 17.93
CA HIS A 228 13.95 21.96 16.91
C HIS A 228 12.60 22.24 17.55
N ALA A 229 12.09 23.45 17.38
CA ALA A 229 10.69 23.74 17.61
C ALA A 229 9.85 22.75 16.76
N PRO A 230 8.75 22.18 17.27
CA PRO A 230 7.92 21.26 16.53
C PRO A 230 7.45 21.93 15.24
N ARG A 231 7.89 21.40 14.08
CA ARG A 231 7.53 21.91 12.76
C ARG A 231 6.02 21.74 12.60
N ALA A 232 5.29 22.84 12.47
CA ALA A 232 3.86 22.79 12.21
C ALA A 232 3.60 21.94 10.96
N MET A 233 2.83 20.87 11.10
CA MET A 233 2.44 20.01 10.00
C MET A 233 1.65 20.80 8.96
N GLY A 234 1.99 20.65 7.68
CA GLY A 234 1.17 21.18 6.59
C GLY A 234 -0.18 20.45 6.51
N PHE A 235 -1.19 21.08 5.90
CA PHE A 235 -2.53 20.49 5.76
C PHE A 235 -2.51 19.10 5.10
N SER A 236 -1.73 18.92 4.03
CA SER A 236 -1.60 17.64 3.33
C SER A 236 -0.97 16.55 4.21
N GLU A 237 0.02 16.90 5.03
CA GLU A 237 0.66 15.97 5.96
C GLU A 237 -0.32 15.57 7.07
N LEU A 238 -1.05 16.54 7.62
CA LEU A 238 -2.08 16.27 8.63
C LEU A 238 -3.16 15.33 8.09
N MET A 239 -3.66 15.59 6.87
CA MET A 239 -4.66 14.73 6.22
C MET A 239 -4.13 13.32 5.99
N ALA A 240 -2.90 13.16 5.48
CA ALA A 240 -2.30 11.85 5.26
C ALA A 240 -2.14 11.07 6.57
N ARG A 241 -1.67 11.71 7.64
CA ARG A 241 -1.54 11.07 8.97
C ARG A 241 -2.90 10.73 9.60
N SER A 242 -3.91 11.57 9.38
CA SER A 242 -5.27 11.31 9.86
C SER A 242 -5.87 10.09 9.16
N LEU A 243 -5.73 10.01 7.82
CA LEU A 243 -6.16 8.85 7.05
C LEU A 243 -5.42 7.58 7.49
N ASP A 244 -4.10 7.63 7.65
CA ASP A 244 -3.28 6.50 8.11
C ASP A 244 -3.74 6.02 9.51
N THR A 245 -4.06 6.94 10.41
CA THR A 245 -4.56 6.62 11.75
C THR A 245 -5.93 5.94 11.71
N MET A 246 -6.85 6.45 10.88
CA MET A 246 -8.17 5.83 10.68
C MET A 246 -8.05 4.45 10.03
N GLN A 247 -7.21 4.31 9.00
CA GLN A 247 -6.94 3.03 8.35
C GLN A 247 -6.38 2.00 9.34
N ALA A 248 -5.42 2.41 10.19
CA ALA A 248 -4.86 1.55 11.22
C ALA A 248 -5.93 1.03 12.19
N GLN A 249 -6.88 1.88 12.58
CA GLN A 249 -7.96 1.48 13.48
C GLN A 249 -8.96 0.55 12.79
N ILE A 250 -9.34 0.84 11.55
CA ILE A 250 -10.25 -0.01 10.77
C ILE A 250 -9.60 -1.38 10.52
N SER A 251 -8.30 -1.44 10.17
CA SER A 251 -7.57 -2.70 9.99
C SER A 251 -7.61 -3.57 11.26
N ARG A 252 -7.43 -2.97 12.45
CA ARG A 252 -7.52 -3.70 13.72
C ARG A 252 -8.91 -4.29 13.95
N VAL A 253 -9.96 -3.53 13.60
CA VAL A 253 -11.35 -4.01 13.70
C VAL A 253 -11.58 -5.17 12.73
N HIS A 254 -11.14 -5.07 11.48
CA HIS A 254 -11.27 -6.14 10.49
C HIS A 254 -10.53 -7.40 10.94
N LEU A 255 -9.28 -7.27 11.44
CA LEU A 255 -8.51 -8.39 11.97
C LEU A 255 -9.16 -9.05 13.18
N ALA A 256 -9.89 -8.29 13.99
CA ALA A 256 -10.60 -8.84 15.16
C ALA A 256 -11.92 -9.55 14.78
N LEU A 257 -12.64 -9.02 13.78
CA LEU A 257 -13.93 -9.58 13.34
C LEU A 257 -13.76 -10.79 12.41
N ASP A 258 -12.72 -10.80 11.61
CA ASP A 258 -12.45 -11.79 10.56
C ASP A 258 -10.96 -12.15 10.55
N PRO A 259 -10.47 -12.90 11.57
CA PRO A 259 -9.05 -13.18 11.74
C PRO A 259 -8.52 -14.07 10.60
N PRO A 260 -7.42 -13.66 9.93
CA PRO A 260 -6.70 -14.51 9.00
C PRO A 260 -5.92 -15.62 9.74
N ASP A 261 -5.54 -16.69 9.01
CA ASP A 261 -4.68 -17.74 9.54
C ASP A 261 -3.26 -17.22 9.84
N LEU A 262 -2.77 -16.26 9.05
CA LEU A 262 -1.49 -15.61 9.26
C LEU A 262 -1.58 -14.11 8.98
N VAL A 263 -1.03 -13.29 9.88
CA VAL A 263 -0.89 -11.84 9.68
C VAL A 263 0.57 -11.45 9.63
N ILE A 264 1.02 -10.99 8.46
CA ILE A 264 2.37 -10.44 8.27
C ILE A 264 2.29 -8.92 8.48
N ARG A 265 2.96 -8.41 9.50
CA ARG A 265 2.89 -6.99 9.88
C ARG A 265 4.11 -6.23 9.42
N ILE A 266 3.89 -5.21 8.60
CA ILE A 266 4.92 -4.25 8.19
C ILE A 266 4.89 -3.07 9.17
N PRO A 267 6.05 -2.70 9.76
CA PRO A 267 6.11 -1.60 10.72
C PRO A 267 5.63 -0.28 10.12
N ARG A 268 4.79 0.45 10.84
CA ARG A 268 4.21 1.72 10.36
C ARG A 268 5.24 2.83 10.16
N ASP A 269 6.40 2.75 10.81
CA ASP A 269 7.52 3.67 10.72
C ASP A 269 8.59 3.25 9.71
N ALA A 270 8.30 2.27 8.83
CA ALA A 270 9.24 1.77 7.83
C ALA A 270 9.67 2.86 6.85
N CYS A 271 8.73 3.70 6.41
CA CYS A 271 9.00 4.85 5.54
C CYS A 271 7.88 5.89 5.62
N GLY A 272 8.13 7.08 5.06
CA GLY A 272 7.10 8.08 4.80
C GLY A 272 6.16 7.64 3.68
N PHE A 273 4.91 8.14 3.71
CA PHE A 273 3.84 7.74 2.79
C PHE A 273 4.19 7.85 1.30
N HIS A 274 5.04 8.79 0.91
CA HIS A 274 5.39 9.12 -0.48
C HIS A 274 6.80 8.64 -0.91
N GLU A 275 7.52 7.90 -0.06
CA GLU A 275 8.91 7.50 -0.30
C GLU A 275 9.06 6.26 -1.19
N PHE A 276 8.35 6.21 -2.32
CA PHE A 276 8.38 5.08 -3.27
C PHE A 276 9.78 4.78 -3.86
N TRP A 277 10.71 5.73 -3.81
CA TRP A 277 12.11 5.52 -4.23
C TRP A 277 12.92 4.62 -3.31
N ARG A 278 12.38 4.24 -2.14
CA ARG A 278 12.99 3.29 -1.20
C ARG A 278 12.56 1.84 -1.48
N ALA A 279 12.19 1.53 -2.72
CA ALA A 279 11.63 0.24 -3.09
C ALA A 279 12.49 -0.94 -2.65
N ARG A 280 13.80 -0.93 -2.94
CA ARG A 280 14.73 -2.01 -2.55
C ARG A 280 14.69 -2.32 -1.07
N GLU A 281 14.82 -1.29 -0.23
CA GLU A 281 14.82 -1.43 1.23
C GLU A 281 13.47 -1.97 1.74
N LEU A 282 12.36 -1.48 1.17
CA LEU A 282 11.03 -1.90 1.58
C LEU A 282 10.73 -3.35 1.17
N ILE A 283 11.17 -3.77 0.00
CA ILE A 283 11.02 -5.15 -0.49
C ILE A 283 11.81 -6.11 0.42
N GLU A 284 13.06 -5.78 0.76
CA GLU A 284 13.86 -6.56 1.71
C GLU A 284 13.20 -6.65 3.08
N LEU A 285 12.70 -5.52 3.60
CA LEU A 285 11.94 -5.49 4.84
C LEU A 285 10.70 -6.41 4.80
N GLY A 286 9.97 -6.39 3.68
CA GLY A 286 8.79 -7.24 3.50
C GLY A 286 9.14 -8.72 3.54
N ARG A 287 10.21 -9.10 2.88
CA ARG A 287 10.75 -10.47 2.90
C ARG A 287 11.10 -10.91 4.32
N ASP A 288 11.88 -10.10 5.04
CA ASP A 288 12.25 -10.38 6.43
C ASP A 288 11.05 -10.50 7.37
N CYS A 289 10.01 -9.66 7.18
CA CYS A 289 8.79 -9.74 7.98
C CYS A 289 8.00 -11.02 7.68
N ALA A 290 7.95 -11.44 6.41
CA ALA A 290 7.27 -12.65 6.00
C ALA A 290 7.99 -13.90 6.50
N GLU A 291 9.30 -13.98 6.35
CA GLU A 291 10.10 -15.11 6.83
C GLU A 291 9.92 -15.33 8.34
N ARG A 292 10.06 -14.26 9.14
CA ARG A 292 9.81 -14.34 10.58
C ARG A 292 8.40 -14.76 10.95
N ALA A 293 7.39 -14.32 10.20
CA ALA A 293 6.01 -14.69 10.47
C ALA A 293 5.72 -16.14 10.09
N LEU A 294 6.33 -16.64 9.01
CA LEU A 294 6.22 -18.02 8.55
C LEU A 294 6.93 -18.96 9.53
N ASP A 295 8.18 -18.64 9.94
CA ASP A 295 8.94 -19.44 10.91
C ASP A 295 8.24 -19.53 12.28
N ALA A 296 7.49 -18.50 12.67
CA ALA A 296 6.73 -18.50 13.92
C ALA A 296 5.40 -19.29 13.84
N ALA A 297 4.95 -19.61 12.63
CA ALA A 297 3.71 -20.35 12.37
C ALA A 297 3.92 -21.85 12.11
N GLU A 298 5.16 -22.28 11.89
CA GLU A 298 5.60 -23.69 11.81
C GLU A 298 5.79 -24.27 13.22
#